data_6241ecf4c667367e3667fc93f190e72d
#
_entry.id   6241ecf4c667367e3667fc93f190e72d
#
_cell.length_a   1.000
_cell.length_b   1.000
_cell.length_c   1.000
_cell.angle_alpha   90.00
_cell.angle_beta   90.00
_cell.angle_gamma   90.00
#
_symmetry.space_group_name_H-M   'P 1'
#
loop_
_entity.id
_entity.type
_entity.pdbx_description
1 polymer ?
#
loop_
_entity_poly.entity_id
_entity_poly.type
_entity_poly.pdbx_seq_one_letter_code
_entity_poly.pdbx_strand_id
1 'polypeptide(L)'
;MDDVNLIVGLGNPGDKNAETRHNVGFLVAEAVAERLRNPTVGKAFHGRWIDGRFAGRAVSVLVPMTFMNRSGDAVAAAVRAGRCEPRRMLVVYDCLDLPFGRIRMRQQGGSGGHRGLQSIIDAVGMSEVPRLRVGIGRPQDAETVDYVLSPWNAEEREGLSVVIDAAAEAALTAVRNGVAVEDRQDLEVGLALARRTQRRAQLVVVLLPI
;
A
#
# COMPACT_ATOMS: atom_id res chain seq x y z
N MET A 1 13.83 16.41 1.14
CA MET A 1 12.99 15.18 1.16
C MET A 1 11.80 15.46 0.28
N ASP A 2 11.57 14.61 -0.69
CA ASP A 2 10.43 14.79 -1.58
C ASP A 2 9.16 14.35 -0.85
N ASP A 3 8.22 15.28 -0.70
CA ASP A 3 6.94 15.03 -0.06
C ASP A 3 6.10 14.10 -0.93
N VAL A 4 5.58 13.02 -0.36
CA VAL A 4 4.62 12.14 -1.05
C VAL A 4 3.34 12.91 -1.35
N ASN A 5 2.93 12.93 -2.62
CA ASN A 5 1.69 13.58 -3.06
C ASN A 5 0.75 12.64 -3.83
N LEU A 6 1.20 11.41 -4.14
CA LEU A 6 0.38 10.36 -4.74
C LEU A 6 0.57 9.04 -3.98
N ILE A 7 -0.52 8.42 -3.56
CA ILE A 7 -0.54 7.07 -3.03
C ILE A 7 -1.16 6.16 -4.08
N VAL A 8 -0.46 5.07 -4.44
CA VAL A 8 -0.90 4.08 -5.42
C VAL A 8 -1.11 2.75 -4.73
N GLY A 9 -2.34 2.30 -4.58
CA GLY A 9 -2.64 0.97 -4.05
C GLY A 9 -2.70 -0.06 -5.18
N LEU A 10 -1.95 -1.16 -5.06
CA LEU A 10 -1.94 -2.23 -6.07
C LEU A 10 -2.95 -3.32 -5.74
N GLY A 11 -3.55 -3.88 -6.80
CA GLY A 11 -4.53 -4.96 -6.74
C GLY A 11 -5.03 -5.32 -8.13
N ASN A 12 -5.92 -6.31 -8.21
CA ASN A 12 -6.64 -6.70 -9.41
C ASN A 12 -8.10 -6.26 -9.33
N PRO A 13 -8.67 -5.70 -10.40
CA PRO A 13 -10.08 -5.32 -10.41
C PRO A 13 -11.00 -6.54 -10.47
N GLY A 14 -12.25 -6.33 -10.05
CA GLY A 14 -13.33 -7.31 -10.09
C GLY A 14 -13.56 -8.05 -8.77
N ASP A 15 -14.82 -8.38 -8.52
CA ASP A 15 -15.32 -8.89 -7.22
C ASP A 15 -14.60 -10.16 -6.76
N LYS A 16 -14.22 -11.04 -7.69
CA LYS A 16 -13.49 -12.28 -7.39
C LYS A 16 -12.11 -12.04 -6.76
N ASN A 17 -11.53 -10.86 -6.95
CA ASN A 17 -10.21 -10.49 -6.43
C ASN A 17 -10.30 -9.66 -5.15
N ALA A 18 -11.48 -9.12 -4.82
CA ALA A 18 -11.66 -8.12 -3.76
C ALA A 18 -11.12 -8.56 -2.39
N GLU A 19 -11.31 -9.84 -2.05
CA GLU A 19 -10.89 -10.39 -0.76
C GLU A 19 -9.56 -11.15 -0.82
N THR A 20 -8.80 -11.04 -1.91
CA THR A 20 -7.51 -11.73 -2.03
C THR A 20 -6.38 -10.97 -1.36
N ARG A 21 -5.33 -11.69 -0.94
CA ARG A 21 -4.11 -11.09 -0.35
C ARG A 21 -3.45 -10.09 -1.30
N HIS A 22 -3.51 -10.35 -2.61
CA HIS A 22 -2.93 -9.47 -3.64
C HIS A 22 -3.63 -8.11 -3.76
N ASN A 23 -4.82 -7.97 -3.16
CA ASN A 23 -5.58 -6.72 -3.14
C ASN A 23 -5.38 -5.87 -1.88
N VAL A 24 -4.45 -6.24 -0.98
CA VAL A 24 -4.20 -5.45 0.24
C VAL A 24 -3.84 -3.99 -0.08
N GLY A 25 -3.14 -3.74 -1.20
CA GLY A 25 -2.84 -2.38 -1.63
C GLY A 25 -4.10 -1.56 -1.93
N PHE A 26 -5.13 -2.17 -2.55
CA PHE A 26 -6.43 -1.55 -2.76
C PHE A 26 -7.10 -1.21 -1.43
N LEU A 27 -7.13 -2.16 -0.49
CA LEU A 27 -7.75 -1.95 0.83
C LEU A 27 -7.09 -0.80 1.59
N VAL A 28 -5.76 -0.70 1.55
CA VAL A 28 -5.02 0.40 2.19
C VAL A 28 -5.31 1.73 1.48
N ALA A 29 -5.35 1.75 0.14
CA ALA A 29 -5.66 2.96 -0.62
C ALA A 29 -7.08 3.49 -0.32
N GLU A 30 -8.08 2.61 -0.17
CA GLU A 30 -9.42 2.98 0.26
C GLU A 30 -9.40 3.57 1.68
N ALA A 31 -8.72 2.91 2.63
CA ALA A 31 -8.61 3.39 3.99
C ALA A 31 -7.88 4.75 4.09
N VAL A 32 -6.93 5.02 3.20
CA VAL A 32 -6.32 6.36 3.06
C VAL A 32 -7.33 7.36 2.53
N ALA A 33 -8.06 7.01 1.46
CA ALA A 33 -9.04 7.92 0.83
C ALA A 33 -10.14 8.35 1.81
N GLU A 34 -10.61 7.46 2.68
CA GLU A 34 -11.59 7.76 3.74
C GLU A 34 -11.09 8.78 4.76
N ARG A 35 -9.77 8.92 4.94
CA ARG A 35 -9.14 9.87 5.88
C ARG A 35 -8.82 11.23 5.27
N LEU A 36 -9.03 11.38 3.96
CA LEU A 36 -8.81 12.67 3.29
C LEU A 36 -9.93 13.66 3.59
N ARG A 37 -9.57 14.93 3.67
CA ARG A 37 -10.54 16.02 3.76
C ARG A 37 -10.97 16.45 2.36
N ASN A 38 -12.28 16.68 2.18
CA ASN A 38 -12.90 17.12 0.93
C ASN A 38 -12.52 16.24 -0.27
N PRO A 39 -12.71 14.90 -0.20
CA PRO A 39 -12.32 14.02 -1.27
C PRO A 39 -13.21 14.26 -2.51
N THR A 40 -12.56 14.31 -3.68
CA THR A 40 -13.23 14.30 -4.98
C THR A 40 -12.87 13.00 -5.68
N VAL A 41 -13.86 12.16 -5.95
CA VAL A 41 -13.68 10.85 -6.56
C VAL A 41 -14.05 10.87 -8.03
N GLY A 42 -13.18 10.35 -8.87
CA GLY A 42 -13.42 10.25 -10.32
C GLY A 42 -12.72 9.04 -10.95
N LYS A 43 -12.90 8.88 -12.25
CA LYS A 43 -12.18 7.91 -13.07
C LYS A 43 -11.15 8.65 -13.92
N ALA A 44 -9.87 8.35 -13.71
CA ALA A 44 -8.76 8.91 -14.49
C ALA A 44 -7.58 7.93 -14.50
N PHE A 45 -6.68 8.08 -15.46
CA PHE A 45 -5.42 7.32 -15.52
C PHE A 45 -5.63 5.81 -15.41
N HIS A 46 -6.62 5.25 -16.13
CA HIS A 46 -6.99 3.84 -16.09
C HIS A 46 -7.32 3.31 -14.68
N GLY A 47 -7.81 4.18 -13.79
CA GLY A 47 -8.11 3.81 -12.40
C GLY A 47 -9.18 4.70 -11.76
N ARG A 48 -9.45 4.41 -10.49
CA ARG A 48 -10.14 5.35 -9.61
C ARG A 48 -9.11 6.35 -9.11
N TRP A 49 -9.42 7.62 -9.25
CA TRP A 49 -8.59 8.75 -8.83
C TRP A 49 -9.34 9.53 -7.76
N ILE A 50 -8.70 9.73 -6.62
CA ILE A 50 -9.25 10.48 -5.51
C ILE A 50 -8.30 11.63 -5.18
N ASP A 51 -8.74 12.86 -5.33
CA ASP A 51 -8.02 14.05 -4.86
C ASP A 51 -8.57 14.47 -3.50
N GLY A 52 -7.70 14.91 -2.60
CA GLY A 52 -8.10 15.40 -1.29
C GLY A 52 -6.97 16.13 -0.57
N ARG A 53 -7.17 16.34 0.72
CA ARG A 53 -6.14 16.98 1.57
C ARG A 53 -5.93 16.19 2.85
N PHE A 54 -4.67 16.10 3.27
CA PHE A 54 -4.28 15.56 4.57
C PHE A 54 -3.24 16.47 5.23
N ALA A 55 -3.42 16.81 6.51
CA ALA A 55 -2.54 17.69 7.27
C ALA A 55 -2.17 18.99 6.51
N GLY A 56 -3.14 19.59 5.78
CA GLY A 56 -2.93 20.81 5.00
C GLY A 56 -2.31 20.62 3.61
N ARG A 57 -1.80 19.42 3.28
CA ARG A 57 -1.18 19.09 1.99
C ARG A 57 -2.20 18.52 1.01
N ALA A 58 -2.04 18.82 -0.29
CA ALA A 58 -2.78 18.14 -1.34
C ALA A 58 -2.20 16.75 -1.54
N VAL A 59 -3.06 15.74 -1.63
CA VAL A 59 -2.67 14.36 -1.88
C VAL A 59 -3.71 13.69 -2.76
N SER A 60 -3.23 12.86 -3.68
CA SER A 60 -4.09 12.03 -4.53
C SER A 60 -3.92 10.56 -4.20
N VAL A 61 -4.96 9.78 -4.43
CA VAL A 61 -4.93 8.32 -4.34
C VAL A 61 -5.32 7.75 -5.69
N LEU A 62 -4.51 6.85 -6.22
CA LEU A 62 -4.78 6.09 -7.43
C LEU A 62 -4.98 4.62 -7.08
N VAL A 63 -6.13 4.08 -7.45
CA VAL A 63 -6.44 2.66 -7.45
C VAL A 63 -6.49 2.21 -8.91
N PRO A 64 -5.42 1.58 -9.46
CA PRO A 64 -5.40 1.14 -10.85
C PRO A 64 -6.50 0.11 -11.13
N MET A 65 -7.32 0.35 -12.14
CA MET A 65 -8.34 -0.60 -12.57
C MET A 65 -7.87 -1.44 -13.76
N THR A 66 -6.54 -1.61 -13.86
CA THR A 66 -5.85 -2.55 -14.74
C THR A 66 -5.53 -3.84 -13.98
N PHE A 67 -5.21 -4.93 -14.70
CA PHE A 67 -4.63 -6.09 -14.03
C PHE A 67 -3.26 -5.75 -13.42
N MET A 68 -2.87 -6.50 -12.39
CA MET A 68 -1.65 -6.27 -11.61
C MET A 68 -0.41 -6.03 -12.48
N ASN A 69 -0.16 -6.88 -13.47
CA ASN A 69 0.98 -6.77 -14.38
C ASN A 69 0.91 -5.58 -15.36
N ARG A 70 -0.16 -4.80 -15.31
CA ARG A 70 -0.37 -3.58 -16.11
C ARG A 70 -0.57 -2.33 -15.23
N SER A 71 -0.25 -2.39 -13.96
CA SER A 71 -0.37 -1.25 -13.03
C SER A 71 0.46 -0.05 -13.48
N GLY A 72 1.57 -0.30 -14.19
CA GLY A 72 2.40 0.74 -14.78
C GLY A 72 1.69 1.61 -15.81
N ASP A 73 0.71 1.08 -16.55
CA ASP A 73 -0.08 1.86 -17.52
C ASP A 73 -0.79 3.03 -16.82
N ALA A 74 -1.40 2.75 -15.65
CA ALA A 74 -2.12 3.74 -14.85
C ALA A 74 -1.17 4.79 -14.27
N VAL A 75 -0.06 4.35 -13.68
CA VAL A 75 0.93 5.25 -13.07
C VAL A 75 1.60 6.12 -14.14
N ALA A 76 2.03 5.55 -15.27
CA ALA A 76 2.65 6.31 -16.35
C ALA A 76 1.69 7.35 -16.96
N ALA A 77 0.39 7.05 -17.03
CA ALA A 77 -0.62 8.02 -17.47
C ALA A 77 -0.70 9.23 -16.51
N ALA A 78 -0.69 8.99 -15.19
CA ALA A 78 -0.69 10.06 -14.19
C ALA A 78 0.60 10.90 -14.23
N VAL A 79 1.76 10.24 -14.36
CA VAL A 79 3.07 10.92 -14.48
C VAL A 79 3.13 11.78 -15.76
N ARG A 80 2.74 11.24 -16.92
CA ARG A 80 2.70 12.01 -18.18
C ARG A 80 1.74 13.21 -18.13
N ALA A 81 0.68 13.12 -17.34
CA ALA A 81 -0.25 14.21 -17.12
C ALA A 81 0.27 15.24 -16.08
N GLY A 82 1.49 15.11 -15.59
CA GLY A 82 2.09 16.02 -14.61
C GLY A 82 1.47 15.96 -13.21
N ARG A 83 0.73 14.88 -12.89
CA ARG A 83 0.03 14.75 -11.60
C ARG A 83 0.96 14.34 -10.47
N CYS A 84 2.07 13.69 -10.80
CA CYS A 84 3.06 13.25 -9.83
C CYS A 84 4.41 12.98 -10.50
N GLU A 85 5.49 13.24 -9.79
CA GLU A 85 6.82 12.71 -10.11
C GLU A 85 7.01 11.33 -9.48
N PRO A 86 7.73 10.39 -10.13
CA PRO A 86 7.89 9.03 -9.59
C PRO A 86 8.46 8.96 -8.16
N ARG A 87 9.34 9.87 -7.78
CA ARG A 87 9.93 9.94 -6.42
C ARG A 87 8.95 10.46 -5.36
N ARG A 88 7.85 11.06 -5.78
CA ARG A 88 6.80 11.63 -4.91
C ARG A 88 5.58 10.73 -4.80
N MET A 89 5.61 9.54 -5.40
CA MET A 89 4.55 8.54 -5.21
C MET A 89 4.96 7.54 -4.11
N LEU A 90 3.96 6.98 -3.43
CA LEU A 90 4.12 5.86 -2.52
C LEU A 90 3.28 4.69 -3.04
N VAL A 91 3.94 3.63 -3.49
CA VAL A 91 3.27 2.42 -3.97
C VAL A 91 3.03 1.45 -2.82
N VAL A 92 1.78 1.07 -2.58
CA VAL A 92 1.36 0.14 -1.53
C VAL A 92 1.00 -1.20 -2.14
N TYR A 93 1.59 -2.30 -1.65
CA TYR A 93 1.39 -3.64 -2.19
C TYR A 93 1.70 -4.75 -1.18
N ASP A 94 1.24 -5.96 -1.49
CA ASP A 94 1.48 -7.18 -0.70
C ASP A 94 2.93 -7.66 -0.80
N CYS A 95 3.45 -8.16 0.29
CA CYS A 95 4.81 -8.64 0.37
C CYS A 95 4.91 -10.02 1.01
N LEU A 96 5.43 -11.00 0.26
CA LEU A 96 5.66 -12.36 0.70
C LEU A 96 6.82 -12.50 1.70
N ASP A 97 7.81 -11.59 1.66
CA ASP A 97 9.00 -11.66 2.50
C ASP A 97 8.78 -11.10 3.90
N LEU A 98 7.63 -10.53 4.16
CA LEU A 98 7.23 -10.01 5.46
C LEU A 98 6.11 -10.88 6.04
N PRO A 99 6.21 -11.28 7.33
CA PRO A 99 5.11 -11.93 8.02
C PRO A 99 3.82 -11.10 7.96
N PHE A 100 2.67 -11.74 8.05
CA PHE A 100 1.38 -11.04 8.19
C PHE A 100 1.42 -10.09 9.40
N GLY A 101 0.92 -8.87 9.21
CA GLY A 101 0.96 -7.82 10.23
C GLY A 101 2.23 -6.98 10.27
N ARG A 102 3.28 -7.34 9.50
CA ARG A 102 4.47 -6.50 9.39
C ARG A 102 4.39 -5.57 8.19
N ILE A 103 4.77 -4.31 8.40
CA ILE A 103 4.76 -3.27 7.37
C ILE A 103 6.17 -2.70 7.25
N ARG A 104 6.64 -2.49 6.02
CA ARG A 104 7.97 -1.91 5.77
C ARG A 104 7.93 -0.87 4.67
N MET A 105 8.48 0.31 4.96
CA MET A 105 8.66 1.37 3.97
C MET A 105 10.07 1.32 3.38
N ARG A 106 10.19 1.61 2.07
CA ARG A 106 11.45 1.72 1.35
C ARG A 106 11.37 2.86 0.36
N GLN A 107 12.47 3.57 0.13
CA GLN A 107 12.54 4.64 -0.86
C GLN A 107 12.77 4.11 -2.27
N GLN A 108 13.49 3.00 -2.41
CA GLN A 108 13.92 2.45 -3.69
C GLN A 108 14.18 0.95 -3.62
N GLY A 109 14.46 0.34 -4.76
CA GLY A 109 14.85 -1.06 -4.91
C GLY A 109 14.10 -1.76 -6.03
N GLY A 110 14.49 -2.98 -6.33
CA GLY A 110 13.82 -3.84 -7.31
C GLY A 110 12.41 -4.24 -6.87
N SER A 111 11.71 -4.93 -7.76
CA SER A 111 10.32 -5.37 -7.53
C SER A 111 10.19 -6.53 -6.53
N GLY A 112 11.29 -7.27 -6.26
CA GLY A 112 11.22 -8.50 -5.45
C GLY A 112 10.30 -9.58 -6.04
N GLY A 113 10.12 -9.59 -7.35
CA GLY A 113 9.21 -10.49 -8.06
C GLY A 113 7.74 -10.05 -8.07
N HIS A 114 7.41 -8.93 -7.44
CA HIS A 114 6.03 -8.41 -7.46
C HIS A 114 5.69 -7.79 -8.82
N ARG A 115 4.78 -8.45 -9.58
CA ARG A 115 4.47 -8.09 -10.97
C ARG A 115 3.94 -6.66 -11.15
N GLY A 116 3.15 -6.16 -10.20
CA GLY A 116 2.60 -4.80 -10.26
C GLY A 116 3.68 -3.74 -10.04
N LEU A 117 4.58 -3.95 -9.07
CA LEU A 117 5.70 -3.04 -8.86
C LEU A 117 6.69 -3.07 -10.02
N GLN A 118 6.96 -4.27 -10.61
CA GLN A 118 7.79 -4.38 -11.82
C GLN A 118 7.19 -3.57 -12.97
N SER A 119 5.89 -3.73 -13.22
CA SER A 119 5.17 -2.95 -14.24
C SER A 119 5.32 -1.44 -14.05
N ILE A 120 5.28 -0.95 -12.81
CA ILE A 120 5.49 0.47 -12.51
C ILE A 120 6.94 0.87 -12.80
N ILE A 121 7.93 0.12 -12.28
CA ILE A 121 9.37 0.38 -12.51
C ILE A 121 9.67 0.48 -14.01
N ASP A 122 9.19 -0.48 -14.79
CA ASP A 122 9.37 -0.51 -16.24
C ASP A 122 8.72 0.70 -16.93
N ALA A 123 7.51 1.07 -16.49
CA ALA A 123 6.74 2.15 -17.12
C ALA A 123 7.27 3.55 -16.79
N VAL A 124 7.89 3.75 -15.60
CA VAL A 124 8.49 5.04 -15.22
C VAL A 124 10.00 5.11 -15.49
N GLY A 125 10.63 3.98 -15.82
CA GLY A 125 12.04 3.88 -16.18
C GLY A 125 13.02 4.07 -15.04
N MET A 126 12.58 3.88 -13.77
CA MET A 126 13.43 4.05 -12.59
C MET A 126 12.99 3.16 -11.44
N SER A 127 13.93 2.81 -10.55
CA SER A 127 13.71 2.01 -9.34
C SER A 127 13.54 2.85 -8.07
N GLU A 128 13.80 4.16 -8.14
CA GLU A 128 13.64 5.13 -7.05
C GLU A 128 12.17 5.52 -6.90
N VAL A 129 11.34 4.51 -6.67
CA VAL A 129 9.91 4.65 -6.38
C VAL A 129 9.68 4.29 -4.93
N PRO A 130 9.27 5.23 -4.07
CA PRO A 130 8.91 4.94 -2.69
C PRO A 130 7.79 3.91 -2.58
N ARG A 131 7.92 2.98 -1.65
CA ARG A 131 6.97 1.88 -1.50
C ARG A 131 6.70 1.53 -0.05
N LEU A 132 5.46 1.12 0.22
CA LEU A 132 5.00 0.55 1.47
C LEU A 132 4.66 -0.93 1.23
N ARG A 133 5.42 -1.82 1.83
CA ARG A 133 5.26 -3.27 1.74
C ARG A 133 4.39 -3.75 2.90
N VAL A 134 3.27 -4.37 2.59
CA VAL A 134 2.36 -4.96 3.58
C VAL A 134 2.58 -6.47 3.61
N GLY A 135 3.04 -6.99 4.73
CA GLY A 135 3.34 -8.40 4.89
C GLY A 135 2.08 -9.26 4.82
N ILE A 136 2.15 -10.28 3.99
CA ILE A 136 1.12 -11.31 3.86
C ILE A 136 1.63 -12.71 4.23
N GLY A 137 2.93 -12.82 4.57
CA GLY A 137 3.59 -14.10 4.77
C GLY A 137 3.87 -14.85 3.47
N ARG A 138 4.50 -16.01 3.59
CA ARG A 138 4.87 -16.88 2.46
C ARG A 138 4.25 -18.26 2.67
N PRO A 139 3.66 -18.89 1.65
CA PRO A 139 3.15 -20.24 1.75
C PRO A 139 4.31 -21.22 1.97
N GLN A 140 4.06 -22.30 2.72
CA GLN A 140 5.00 -23.40 2.88
C GLN A 140 4.86 -24.43 1.76
N ASP A 141 3.63 -24.74 1.35
CA ASP A 141 3.29 -25.85 0.46
C ASP A 141 2.39 -25.45 -0.73
N ALA A 142 2.35 -24.16 -1.11
CA ALA A 142 1.52 -23.69 -2.22
C ALA A 142 2.32 -22.87 -3.22
N GLU A 143 1.90 -22.89 -4.48
CA GLU A 143 2.45 -21.99 -5.50
C GLU A 143 2.16 -20.53 -5.11
N THR A 144 3.17 -19.69 -5.29
CA THR A 144 3.10 -18.26 -4.92
C THR A 144 1.91 -17.54 -5.55
N VAL A 145 1.58 -17.86 -6.81
CA VAL A 145 0.47 -17.21 -7.53
C VAL A 145 -0.87 -17.57 -6.90
N ASP A 146 -1.07 -18.85 -6.56
CA ASP A 146 -2.30 -19.31 -5.93
C ASP A 146 -2.47 -18.71 -4.54
N TYR A 147 -1.39 -18.59 -3.79
CA TYR A 147 -1.40 -17.99 -2.46
C TYR A 147 -1.82 -16.52 -2.48
N VAL A 148 -1.20 -15.69 -3.32
CA VAL A 148 -1.53 -14.25 -3.37
C VAL A 148 -2.95 -14.01 -3.91
N LEU A 149 -3.46 -14.90 -4.76
CA LEU A 149 -4.82 -14.84 -5.30
C LEU A 149 -5.86 -15.56 -4.43
N SER A 150 -5.44 -16.16 -3.31
CA SER A 150 -6.38 -16.75 -2.36
C SER A 150 -6.91 -15.72 -1.35
N PRO A 151 -8.13 -15.94 -0.82
CA PRO A 151 -8.68 -15.08 0.22
C PRO A 151 -7.91 -15.24 1.54
N TRP A 152 -8.03 -14.24 2.40
CA TRP A 152 -7.52 -14.28 3.76
C TRP A 152 -8.12 -15.44 4.54
N ASN A 153 -7.31 -16.15 5.34
CA ASN A 153 -7.79 -17.18 6.24
C ASN A 153 -8.51 -16.55 7.47
N ALA A 154 -9.10 -17.36 8.34
CA ALA A 154 -9.88 -16.88 9.47
C ALA A 154 -9.03 -16.06 10.46
N GLU A 155 -7.81 -16.50 10.76
CA GLU A 155 -6.89 -15.81 11.67
C GLU A 155 -6.41 -14.47 11.09
N GLU A 156 -6.04 -14.45 9.82
CA GLU A 156 -5.66 -13.22 9.12
C GLU A 156 -6.81 -12.21 9.07
N ARG A 157 -8.07 -12.66 8.83
CA ARG A 157 -9.25 -11.78 8.79
C ARG A 157 -9.49 -11.06 10.11
N GLU A 158 -9.25 -11.71 11.25
CA GLU A 158 -9.39 -11.08 12.58
C GLU A 158 -8.44 -9.88 12.75
N GLY A 159 -7.23 -9.96 12.18
CA GLY A 159 -6.21 -8.92 12.27
C GLY A 159 -6.19 -7.94 11.10
N LEU A 160 -6.88 -8.23 9.99
CA LEU A 160 -6.72 -7.53 8.72
C LEU A 160 -7.05 -6.04 8.82
N SER A 161 -8.13 -5.68 9.51
CA SER A 161 -8.52 -4.27 9.69
C SER A 161 -7.43 -3.46 10.39
N VAL A 162 -6.81 -4.04 11.42
CA VAL A 162 -5.71 -3.39 12.17
C VAL A 162 -4.49 -3.18 11.29
N VAL A 163 -4.16 -4.17 10.45
CA VAL A 163 -3.04 -4.07 9.50
C VAL A 163 -3.30 -3.00 8.44
N ILE A 164 -4.52 -2.96 7.89
CA ILE A 164 -4.93 -1.93 6.92
C ILE A 164 -4.87 -0.53 7.54
N ASP A 165 -5.41 -0.36 8.74
CA ASP A 165 -5.40 0.92 9.45
C ASP A 165 -3.98 1.41 9.72
N ALA A 166 -3.09 0.53 10.17
CA ALA A 166 -1.69 0.86 10.40
C ALA A 166 -0.95 1.21 9.11
N ALA A 167 -1.21 0.47 8.02
CA ALA A 167 -0.62 0.77 6.71
C ALA A 167 -1.11 2.10 6.15
N ALA A 168 -2.40 2.42 6.31
CA ALA A 168 -2.96 3.72 5.92
C ALA A 168 -2.34 4.87 6.73
N GLU A 169 -2.16 4.70 8.04
CA GLU A 169 -1.51 5.71 8.89
C GLU A 169 -0.03 5.90 8.52
N ALA A 170 0.70 4.81 8.21
CA ALA A 170 2.07 4.89 7.73
C ALA A 170 2.16 5.64 6.39
N ALA A 171 1.24 5.38 5.46
CA ALA A 171 1.16 6.09 4.19
C ALA A 171 0.86 7.59 4.37
N LEU A 172 -0.07 7.94 5.25
CA LEU A 172 -0.40 9.33 5.57
C LEU A 172 0.73 10.05 6.34
N THR A 173 1.48 9.32 7.14
CA THR A 173 2.70 9.85 7.80
C THR A 173 3.75 10.21 6.75
N ALA A 174 3.92 9.39 5.70
CA ALA A 174 4.81 9.73 4.58
C ALA A 174 4.34 10.97 3.80
N VAL A 175 3.04 11.20 3.66
CA VAL A 175 2.49 12.45 3.10
C VAL A 175 2.87 13.65 3.96
N ARG A 176 2.80 13.52 5.28
CA ARG A 176 3.07 14.61 6.21
C ARG A 176 4.56 14.92 6.37
N ASN A 177 5.40 13.89 6.47
CA ASN A 177 6.78 14.00 6.90
C ASN A 177 7.80 13.65 5.79
N GLY A 178 7.35 13.19 4.63
CA GLY A 178 8.18 12.52 3.62
C GLY A 178 8.49 11.06 4.02
N VAL A 179 9.08 10.32 3.09
CA VAL A 179 9.60 8.98 3.35
C VAL A 179 10.96 9.13 4.06
N ALA A 180 11.06 8.69 5.31
CA ALA A 180 12.31 8.82 6.08
C ALA A 180 13.47 8.10 5.37
N VAL A 181 14.66 8.73 5.41
CA VAL A 181 15.87 8.24 4.73
C VAL A 181 16.47 7.00 5.43
N GLU A 182 16.05 6.70 6.64
CA GLU A 182 16.56 5.56 7.38
C GLU A 182 16.04 4.25 6.78
N ASP A 183 16.94 3.53 6.17
CA ASP A 183 16.77 2.33 5.36
C ASP A 183 16.15 1.13 6.11
N ARG A 184 15.73 1.28 7.37
CA ARG A 184 15.38 0.20 8.30
C ARG A 184 14.22 0.47 9.25
N GLN A 185 13.25 1.30 8.91
CA GLN A 185 12.04 1.38 9.75
C GLN A 185 11.06 0.27 9.38
N ASP A 186 11.19 -0.86 10.08
CA ASP A 186 10.15 -1.87 10.14
C ASP A 186 9.11 -1.43 11.18
N LEU A 187 7.90 -1.13 10.71
CA LEU A 187 6.75 -0.97 11.59
C LEU A 187 6.17 -2.36 11.81
N GLU A 188 6.42 -2.91 12.98
CA GLU A 188 5.70 -4.10 13.42
C GLU A 188 4.37 -3.65 14.02
N VAL A 189 3.28 -3.97 13.32
CA VAL A 189 1.96 -3.88 13.91
C VAL A 189 1.85 -5.07 14.85
N GLY A 190 2.14 -4.83 16.13
CA GLY A 190 1.94 -5.84 17.14
C GLY A 190 0.45 -6.21 17.13
N LEU A 191 0.11 -7.31 16.47
CA LEU A 191 -1.10 -8.05 16.74
C LEU A 191 -0.94 -8.66 18.14
N ALA A 192 -0.98 -7.80 19.17
CA ALA A 192 -1.38 -8.26 20.49
C ALA A 192 -2.83 -8.71 20.26
N LEU A 193 -3.00 -10.01 20.02
CA LEU A 193 -4.26 -10.70 20.19
C LEU A 193 -4.73 -10.35 21.61
N ALA A 194 -5.48 -9.26 21.70
CA ALA A 194 -6.21 -8.91 22.91
C ALA A 194 -7.25 -10.00 23.09
N ARG A 195 -6.84 -11.06 23.77
CA ARG A 195 -7.77 -11.97 24.41
C ARG A 195 -8.69 -11.10 25.25
N ARG A 196 -9.91 -10.93 24.72
CA ARG A 196 -11.12 -10.49 25.42
C ARG A 196 -10.90 -9.46 26.54
N THR A 197 -11.07 -8.18 26.20
CA THR A 197 -11.90 -7.26 27.01
C THR A 197 -12.14 -5.98 26.24
N GLN A 198 -13.37 -5.51 26.23
CA GLN A 198 -13.86 -4.27 25.64
C GLN A 198 -13.06 -3.06 26.18
N ARG A 199 -12.06 -2.63 25.44
CA ARG A 199 -11.55 -1.25 25.49
C ARG A 199 -10.93 -0.96 24.13
N ARG A 200 -11.21 0.22 23.57
CA ARG A 200 -10.64 0.76 22.33
C ARG A 200 -9.16 0.39 22.25
N ALA A 201 -8.80 -0.42 21.26
CA ALA A 201 -7.42 -0.76 20.98
C ALA A 201 -6.67 0.55 20.64
N GLN A 202 -5.83 1.01 21.56
CA GLN A 202 -4.84 2.03 21.24
C GLN A 202 -3.79 1.36 20.37
N LEU A 203 -3.66 1.83 19.14
CA LEU A 203 -2.63 1.41 18.21
C LEU A 203 -1.27 1.76 18.83
N VAL A 204 -0.56 0.79 19.37
CA VAL A 204 0.83 0.97 19.82
C VAL A 204 1.71 0.71 18.61
N VAL A 205 2.12 1.78 17.93
CA VAL A 205 3.16 1.73 16.91
C VAL A 205 4.49 1.66 17.64
N VAL A 206 5.07 0.48 17.73
CA VAL A 206 6.40 0.30 18.32
C VAL A 206 7.43 0.48 17.21
N LEU A 207 8.16 1.58 17.24
CA LEU A 207 9.38 1.77 16.47
C LEU A 207 10.48 0.95 17.17
N LEU A 208 10.87 -0.18 16.59
CA LEU A 208 12.02 -0.93 17.08
C LEU A 208 13.28 -0.42 16.37
N PRO A 209 14.28 0.08 17.11
CA PRO A 209 15.61 0.26 16.54
C PRO A 209 16.23 -1.12 16.31
N ILE A 210 16.89 -1.30 15.16
CA ILE A 210 17.78 -2.43 14.86
C ILE A 210 19.20 -1.94 15.00
#